data_5c4eca1f4b1b67c05a33b226768655e2
#
_entry.id   5c4eca1f4b1b67c05a33b226768655e2
#
_cell.length_a   1.000
_cell.length_b   1.000
_cell.length_c   1.000
_cell.angle_alpha   90.00
_cell.angle_beta   90.00
_cell.angle_gamma   90.00
#
_symmetry.space_group_name_H-M   'P 1'
#
loop_
_entity.id
_entity.type
_entity.pdbx_description
1 polymer ?
#
loop_
_entity_poly.entity_id
_entity_poly.type
_entity_poly.pdbx_seq_one_letter_code
_entity_poly.pdbx_strand_id
1 'polypeptide(L)'
;MKKKRLYKVFALLAAMVLGVSLLSGCAGKRIELLQAQEDAETIQVYLWTTNLYEKYAPYVQAQLPDVNIEFIVGNNDLDFYKFLQQNGGLPDIITCCRFSLHDAAPLKDSLMDLAATNEAGAIYNTYLNNFKNEDDSVNWLPVCADSHGLLVNRDLFEQYGIPLPTDYASFVAACKSFEEAGIRGYTADYLYDYTCTETLQGLSASELTTIDGRKWRTAYSDPANDARVGLDDTVWPGNFERMEQFIQDTGLSAADLELNYDDVTEMFGNGQLAMYFGSSAGVKMFQDQGIDATFLPLFGPNGEKWLMTTPYFQVALNRDLKQNDARRAKAMQVLNVMLSQDAQEQILAEGQDLLSYSQNVDYRLSDTMEDVRSVVEENHMYIRIASNDFFAISQDVVSKMIAGEYDAAQAYSAFNAGLLSGEAPDTGDTVLSSKKAYSNVFHENGGNASFSVMANTLRGLYGTDVLVAAASSFTGSVLQADYTQTAARAMIMPNGLLSYQRTMTGAELKDTLRAFVEGCEGGFTPFNRGSLPSVSGIAVQVKGNDGSYELTGVTRNGKALRDDDTLTVTCLATEKQMTPLLQDKTCAFGRGEDAVKDLWSKALSDGGVVLAAPESYITLEQAAWK
;
A
#
# COMPACT_ATOMS: atom_id res chain seq x y z
N MET A 1 -17.62 -33.27 -64.37
CA MET A 1 -16.56 -33.41 -63.36
C MET A 1 -15.94 -32.08 -62.87
N LYS A 2 -15.96 -30.99 -63.62
CA LYS A 2 -15.36 -29.68 -63.19
C LYS A 2 -16.12 -28.93 -62.08
N LYS A 3 -17.46 -29.03 -62.01
CA LYS A 3 -18.26 -28.33 -60.97
C LYS A 3 -18.07 -28.90 -59.55
N LYS A 4 -17.84 -30.22 -59.36
CA LYS A 4 -17.61 -30.81 -58.04
C LYS A 4 -16.23 -30.48 -57.43
N ARG A 5 -15.22 -30.13 -58.21
CA ARG A 5 -13.92 -29.66 -57.73
C ARG A 5 -13.96 -28.21 -57.25
N LEU A 6 -14.78 -27.37 -57.89
CA LEU A 6 -14.91 -25.96 -57.48
C LEU A 6 -15.59 -25.83 -56.10
N TYR A 7 -16.62 -26.64 -55.82
CA TYR A 7 -17.28 -26.65 -54.50
C TYR A 7 -16.39 -27.16 -53.36
N LYS A 8 -15.47 -28.11 -53.65
CA LYS A 8 -14.52 -28.59 -52.64
C LYS A 8 -13.43 -27.56 -52.30
N VAL A 9 -13.01 -26.75 -53.30
CA VAL A 9 -12.04 -25.67 -53.06
C VAL A 9 -12.69 -24.52 -52.33
N PHE A 10 -13.95 -24.17 -52.62
CA PHE A 10 -14.68 -23.15 -51.88
C PHE A 10 -15.03 -23.61 -50.46
N ALA A 11 -15.35 -24.87 -50.24
CA ALA A 11 -15.58 -25.41 -48.91
C ALA A 11 -14.31 -25.47 -48.07
N LEU A 12 -13.12 -25.74 -48.67
CA LEU A 12 -11.84 -25.70 -47.98
C LEU A 12 -11.39 -24.26 -47.64
N LEU A 13 -11.63 -23.30 -48.54
CA LEU A 13 -11.37 -21.88 -48.29
C LEU A 13 -12.31 -21.30 -47.23
N ALA A 14 -13.59 -21.67 -47.24
CA ALA A 14 -14.52 -21.28 -46.18
C ALA A 14 -14.18 -21.91 -44.82
N ALA A 15 -13.69 -23.17 -44.78
CA ALA A 15 -13.24 -23.81 -43.56
C ALA A 15 -11.91 -23.22 -43.05
N MET A 16 -11.00 -22.76 -43.91
CA MET A 16 -9.81 -22.03 -43.50
C MET A 16 -10.13 -20.63 -42.97
N VAL A 17 -11.07 -19.92 -43.57
CA VAL A 17 -11.49 -18.60 -43.08
C VAL A 17 -12.25 -18.72 -41.75
N LEU A 18 -13.05 -19.77 -41.56
CA LEU A 18 -13.69 -20.08 -40.29
C LEU A 18 -12.69 -20.61 -39.23
N GLY A 19 -11.65 -21.34 -39.62
CA GLY A 19 -10.59 -21.81 -38.73
C GLY A 19 -9.67 -20.69 -38.24
N VAL A 20 -9.43 -19.68 -39.08
CA VAL A 20 -8.64 -18.49 -38.69
C VAL A 20 -9.46 -17.55 -37.82
N SER A 21 -10.78 -17.48 -37.98
CA SER A 21 -11.65 -16.69 -37.11
C SER A 21 -11.93 -17.36 -35.74
N LEU A 22 -11.69 -18.68 -35.59
CA LEU A 22 -11.81 -19.39 -34.32
C LEU A 22 -10.48 -19.44 -33.54
N LEU A 23 -9.35 -19.15 -34.19
CA LEU A 23 -8.04 -19.01 -33.53
C LEU A 23 -7.73 -17.57 -33.09
N SER A 24 -8.52 -16.59 -33.56
CA SER A 24 -8.44 -15.20 -33.09
C SER A 24 -9.38 -14.89 -31.91
N GLY A 25 -10.06 -15.89 -31.36
CA GLY A 25 -11.03 -15.75 -30.26
C GLY A 25 -10.46 -15.93 -28.85
N CYS A 26 -9.16 -16.22 -28.69
CA CYS A 26 -8.51 -16.36 -27.38
C CYS A 26 -7.27 -15.47 -27.20
N ALA A 27 -7.05 -14.48 -28.05
CA ALA A 27 -6.24 -13.34 -27.64
C ALA A 27 -7.16 -12.50 -26.76
N GLY A 28 -7.07 -12.66 -25.44
CA GLY A 28 -7.69 -11.77 -24.48
C GLY A 28 -7.45 -10.35 -24.96
N LYS A 29 -8.50 -9.55 -25.05
CA LYS A 29 -8.37 -8.15 -25.46
C LYS A 29 -7.37 -7.54 -24.49
N ARG A 30 -6.18 -7.20 -25.01
CA ARG A 30 -5.20 -6.42 -24.25
C ARG A 30 -5.91 -5.14 -23.81
N ILE A 31 -6.07 -4.97 -22.50
CA ILE A 31 -6.57 -3.72 -21.97
C ILE A 31 -5.42 -2.75 -22.11
N GLU A 32 -5.58 -1.75 -22.93
CA GLU A 32 -4.68 -0.62 -22.92
C GLU A 32 -4.95 0.15 -21.63
N LEU A 33 -4.10 -0.07 -20.64
CA LEU A 33 -4.08 0.65 -19.36
C LEU A 33 -3.99 2.15 -19.59
N LEU A 34 -3.32 2.49 -20.64
CA LEU A 34 -3.09 3.82 -21.12
C LEU A 34 -3.45 3.80 -22.61
N GLN A 35 -4.10 4.81 -23.12
CA GLN A 35 -3.84 5.14 -24.50
C GLN A 35 -2.34 5.43 -24.55
N ALA A 36 -1.53 4.34 -24.60
CA ALA A 36 -0.18 4.48 -25.05
C ALA A 36 -0.31 5.30 -26.32
N GLN A 37 0.15 6.52 -26.33
CA GLN A 37 0.59 7.08 -27.58
C GLN A 37 1.38 5.93 -28.18
N GLU A 38 1.15 5.57 -29.43
CA GLU A 38 1.78 4.44 -30.14
C GLU A 38 3.32 4.54 -30.18
N ASP A 39 3.89 5.28 -29.25
CA ASP A 39 5.31 5.49 -29.07
C ASP A 39 5.88 4.25 -28.37
N ALA A 40 6.35 3.32 -29.22
CA ALA A 40 7.02 2.08 -28.79
C ALA A 40 8.25 2.30 -27.86
N GLU A 41 8.51 3.53 -27.46
CA GLU A 41 9.69 3.97 -26.74
C GLU A 41 9.43 4.35 -25.27
N THR A 42 8.19 4.60 -24.86
CA THR A 42 7.85 5.00 -23.48
C THR A 42 7.87 3.79 -22.55
N ILE A 43 8.63 3.88 -21.46
CA ILE A 43 8.68 2.87 -20.39
C ILE A 43 7.65 3.25 -19.33
N GLN A 44 6.76 2.33 -19.02
CA GLN A 44 5.73 2.50 -17.99
C GLN A 44 6.23 1.97 -16.65
N VAL A 45 6.16 2.81 -15.62
CA VAL A 45 6.55 2.47 -14.24
C VAL A 45 5.35 2.67 -13.32
N TYR A 46 4.88 1.58 -12.72
CA TYR A 46 3.82 1.62 -11.73
C TYR A 46 4.41 1.82 -10.33
N LEU A 47 4.00 2.89 -9.67
CA LEU A 47 4.38 3.21 -8.30
C LEU A 47 3.22 2.89 -7.34
N TRP A 48 3.48 2.12 -6.32
CA TRP A 48 2.46 1.63 -5.39
C TRP A 48 1.90 2.71 -4.45
N THR A 49 2.55 3.88 -4.37
CA THR A 49 2.12 4.99 -3.51
C THR A 49 2.38 6.35 -4.18
N THR A 50 1.55 7.33 -3.83
CA THR A 50 1.72 8.72 -4.26
C THR A 50 3.01 9.34 -3.72
N ASN A 51 3.48 8.93 -2.54
CA ASN A 51 4.71 9.47 -1.94
C ASN A 51 5.92 9.28 -2.87
N LEU A 52 6.06 8.12 -3.50
CA LEU A 52 7.14 7.86 -4.46
C LEU A 52 7.03 8.72 -5.73
N TYR A 53 5.82 9.17 -6.06
CA TYR A 53 5.59 9.98 -7.25
C TYR A 53 6.11 11.42 -7.11
N GLU A 54 6.18 11.97 -5.91
CA GLU A 54 6.53 13.37 -5.69
C GLU A 54 8.03 13.63 -5.67
N LYS A 55 8.82 12.73 -5.11
CA LYS A 55 10.27 12.88 -4.97
C LYS A 55 11.07 11.87 -5.78
N TYR A 56 10.75 10.60 -5.62
CA TYR A 56 11.49 9.50 -6.24
C TYR A 56 11.35 9.48 -7.77
N ALA A 57 10.14 9.63 -8.31
CA ALA A 57 9.92 9.62 -9.75
C ALA A 57 10.61 10.78 -10.48
N PRO A 58 10.59 12.05 -9.99
CA PRO A 58 11.34 13.16 -10.59
C PRO A 58 12.84 12.90 -10.60
N TYR A 59 13.36 12.33 -9.52
CA TYR A 59 14.78 11.97 -9.45
C TYR A 59 15.14 10.96 -10.55
N VAL A 60 14.40 9.85 -10.65
CA VAL A 60 14.64 8.81 -11.67
C VAL A 60 14.56 9.38 -13.08
N GLN A 61 13.57 10.23 -13.38
CA GLN A 61 13.43 10.87 -14.69
C GLN A 61 14.61 11.80 -15.00
N ALA A 62 15.10 12.54 -14.01
CA ALA A 62 16.22 13.46 -14.18
C ALA A 62 17.54 12.74 -14.52
N GLN A 63 17.74 11.51 -14.04
CA GLN A 63 18.91 10.68 -14.37
C GLN A 63 18.86 10.11 -15.79
N LEU A 64 17.68 10.06 -16.41
CA LEU A 64 17.44 9.45 -17.72
C LEU A 64 16.69 10.43 -18.66
N PRO A 65 17.28 11.58 -19.01
CA PRO A 65 16.58 12.61 -19.80
C PRO A 65 16.21 12.17 -21.22
N ASP A 66 16.92 11.17 -21.75
CA ASP A 66 16.70 10.62 -23.10
C ASP A 66 15.73 9.42 -23.11
N VAL A 67 15.23 8.99 -21.94
CA VAL A 67 14.23 7.92 -21.80
C VAL A 67 12.90 8.53 -21.43
N ASN A 68 11.90 8.33 -22.26
CA ASN A 68 10.55 8.73 -21.94
C ASN A 68 9.97 7.72 -20.91
N ILE A 69 9.72 8.16 -19.69
CA ILE A 69 9.18 7.34 -18.61
C ILE A 69 7.80 7.87 -18.25
N GLU A 70 6.82 6.98 -18.26
CA GLU A 70 5.47 7.26 -17.80
C GLU A 70 5.29 6.64 -16.41
N PHE A 71 5.23 7.47 -15.38
CA PHE A 71 4.96 7.03 -14.02
C PHE A 71 3.45 6.98 -13.77
N ILE A 72 2.97 5.81 -13.37
CA ILE A 72 1.58 5.52 -13.06
C ILE A 72 1.47 5.36 -11.55
N VAL A 73 0.69 6.21 -10.90
CA VAL A 73 0.42 6.07 -9.46
C VAL A 73 -0.71 5.09 -9.26
N GLY A 74 -0.50 4.13 -8.40
CA GLY A 74 -1.47 3.12 -8.07
C GLY A 74 -1.62 2.92 -6.57
N ASN A 75 -1.97 1.72 -6.20
CA ASN A 75 -2.04 1.26 -4.82
C ASN A 75 -1.26 -0.03 -4.64
N ASN A 76 -1.19 -0.51 -3.40
CA ASN A 76 -0.56 -1.76 -3.03
C ASN A 76 -1.58 -2.91 -2.84
N ASP A 77 -2.70 -2.86 -3.52
CA ASP A 77 -3.73 -3.89 -3.42
C ASP A 77 -3.41 -5.06 -4.38
N LEU A 78 -3.19 -6.25 -3.83
CA LEU A 78 -2.80 -7.43 -4.59
C LEU A 78 -3.87 -7.84 -5.61
N ASP A 79 -5.14 -7.70 -5.29
CA ASP A 79 -6.22 -8.08 -6.20
C ASP A 79 -6.30 -7.12 -7.38
N PHE A 80 -5.90 -5.87 -7.17
CA PHE A 80 -5.75 -4.94 -8.29
C PHE A 80 -4.60 -5.36 -9.23
N TYR A 81 -3.46 -5.83 -8.71
CA TYR A 81 -2.37 -6.37 -9.54
C TYR A 81 -2.80 -7.62 -10.31
N LYS A 82 -3.52 -8.54 -9.67
CA LYS A 82 -4.12 -9.71 -10.33
C LYS A 82 -5.08 -9.30 -11.44
N PHE A 83 -5.90 -8.28 -11.18
CA PHE A 83 -6.82 -7.73 -12.16
C PHE A 83 -6.07 -7.13 -13.36
N LEU A 84 -5.00 -6.35 -13.15
CA LEU A 84 -4.14 -5.84 -14.22
C LEU A 84 -3.57 -6.98 -15.06
N GLN A 85 -3.05 -8.02 -14.40
CA GLN A 85 -2.50 -9.20 -15.04
C GLN A 85 -3.52 -9.91 -15.93
N GLN A 86 -4.69 -10.21 -15.38
CA GLN A 86 -5.75 -10.94 -16.08
C GLN A 86 -6.25 -10.20 -17.32
N ASN A 87 -6.14 -8.90 -17.33
CA ASN A 87 -6.58 -8.03 -18.41
C ASN A 87 -5.44 -7.58 -19.34
N GLY A 88 -4.22 -8.12 -19.18
CA GLY A 88 -3.06 -7.79 -20.01
C GLY A 88 -2.56 -6.37 -19.84
N GLY A 89 -2.81 -5.78 -18.68
CA GLY A 89 -2.53 -4.38 -18.38
C GLY A 89 -1.34 -4.14 -17.46
N LEU A 90 -0.45 -5.11 -17.24
CA LEU A 90 0.74 -4.90 -16.41
C LEU A 90 1.71 -3.93 -17.09
N PRO A 91 2.15 -2.85 -16.40
CA PRO A 91 3.22 -1.96 -16.85
C PRO A 91 4.55 -2.67 -17.05
N ASP A 92 5.53 -1.98 -17.65
CA ASP A 92 6.87 -2.56 -17.89
C ASP A 92 7.62 -2.84 -16.58
N ILE A 93 7.56 -1.88 -15.66
CA ILE A 93 8.14 -1.97 -14.32
C ILE A 93 7.01 -1.78 -13.31
N ILE A 94 6.98 -2.66 -12.31
CA ILE A 94 5.92 -2.69 -11.32
C ILE A 94 6.56 -2.63 -9.95
N THR A 95 6.09 -1.72 -9.09
CA THR A 95 6.52 -1.67 -7.70
C THR A 95 5.40 -2.07 -6.76
N CYS A 96 5.72 -2.61 -5.62
CA CYS A 96 4.78 -2.94 -4.56
C CYS A 96 5.43 -2.79 -3.18
N CYS A 97 4.63 -2.93 -2.15
CA CYS A 97 5.04 -2.93 -0.76
C CYS A 97 4.50 -4.21 -0.09
N ARG A 98 5.34 -4.86 0.69
CA ARG A 98 4.95 -5.92 1.63
C ARG A 98 4.36 -7.20 1.00
N PHE A 99 4.54 -7.45 -0.29
CA PHE A 99 4.13 -8.72 -0.88
C PHE A 99 5.05 -9.84 -0.42
N SER A 100 4.46 -10.90 0.10
CA SER A 100 5.15 -12.17 0.33
C SER A 100 5.28 -12.97 -0.96
N LEU A 101 6.12 -13.99 -0.95
CA LEU A 101 6.22 -14.92 -2.08
C LEU A 101 4.88 -15.60 -2.37
N HIS A 102 4.15 -15.97 -1.31
CA HIS A 102 2.83 -16.58 -1.41
C HIS A 102 1.81 -15.67 -2.10
N ASP A 103 1.70 -14.40 -1.65
CA ASP A 103 0.78 -13.44 -2.24
C ASP A 103 1.10 -13.13 -3.70
N ALA A 104 2.38 -13.02 -4.02
CA ALA A 104 2.86 -12.69 -5.36
C ALA A 104 2.81 -13.88 -6.35
N ALA A 105 2.58 -15.09 -5.87
CA ALA A 105 2.56 -16.32 -6.67
C ALA A 105 1.66 -16.25 -7.92
N PRO A 106 0.41 -15.74 -7.84
CA PRO A 106 -0.45 -15.63 -9.01
C PRO A 106 0.10 -14.76 -10.13
N LEU A 107 1.03 -13.85 -9.82
CA LEU A 107 1.66 -12.94 -10.79
C LEU A 107 2.90 -13.54 -11.45
N LYS A 108 3.47 -14.64 -10.92
CA LYS A 108 4.75 -15.24 -11.32
C LYS A 108 4.89 -15.36 -12.84
N ASP A 109 3.90 -15.95 -13.50
CA ASP A 109 3.95 -16.23 -14.94
C ASP A 109 3.90 -14.99 -15.83
N SER A 110 3.55 -13.84 -15.29
CA SER A 110 3.50 -12.57 -16.01
C SER A 110 4.72 -11.68 -15.74
N LEU A 111 5.63 -12.12 -14.88
CA LEU A 111 6.83 -11.39 -14.50
C LEU A 111 8.10 -12.04 -15.05
N MET A 112 9.14 -11.22 -15.22
CA MET A 112 10.46 -11.71 -15.61
C MET A 112 11.12 -12.41 -14.43
N ASP A 113 11.89 -13.45 -14.74
CA ASP A 113 12.88 -13.96 -13.80
C ASP A 113 14.10 -13.03 -13.81
N LEU A 114 14.44 -12.50 -12.66
CA LEU A 114 15.54 -11.56 -12.41
C LEU A 114 16.72 -12.22 -11.67
N ALA A 115 16.66 -13.51 -11.33
CA ALA A 115 17.66 -14.20 -10.49
C ALA A 115 19.10 -14.09 -11.02
N ALA A 116 19.27 -14.03 -12.34
CA ALA A 116 20.58 -13.95 -13.00
C ALA A 116 21.01 -12.51 -13.31
N THR A 117 20.30 -11.49 -12.83
CA THR A 117 20.63 -10.09 -13.07
C THR A 117 21.67 -9.57 -12.07
N ASN A 118 22.38 -8.51 -12.45
CA ASN A 118 23.31 -7.83 -11.54
C ASN A 118 22.54 -7.20 -10.35
N GLU A 119 21.32 -6.76 -10.60
CA GLU A 119 20.44 -6.15 -9.63
C GLU A 119 20.05 -7.14 -8.52
N ALA A 120 19.71 -8.38 -8.88
CA ALA A 120 19.48 -9.44 -7.89
C ALA A 120 20.78 -9.79 -7.13
N GLY A 121 21.91 -9.86 -7.84
CA GLY A 121 23.23 -10.12 -7.24
C GLY A 121 23.68 -9.04 -6.25
N ALA A 122 23.14 -7.84 -6.34
CA ALA A 122 23.41 -6.74 -5.41
C ALA A 122 22.63 -6.86 -4.10
N ILE A 123 21.59 -7.68 -4.02
CA ILE A 123 20.79 -7.86 -2.80
C ILE A 123 21.42 -8.93 -1.92
N TYR A 124 21.46 -8.70 -0.61
CA TYR A 124 21.93 -9.69 0.35
C TYR A 124 21.11 -10.98 0.23
N ASN A 125 21.81 -12.11 0.11
CA ASN A 125 21.17 -13.43 -0.06
C ASN A 125 20.19 -13.77 1.05
N THR A 126 20.44 -13.30 2.27
CA THR A 126 19.54 -13.50 3.42
C THR A 126 18.14 -12.97 3.13
N TYR A 127 18.03 -11.84 2.45
CA TYR A 127 16.75 -11.24 2.09
C TYR A 127 16.22 -11.79 0.77
N LEU A 128 17.07 -11.90 -0.25
CA LEU A 128 16.66 -12.38 -1.57
C LEU A 128 16.06 -13.79 -1.52
N ASN A 129 16.59 -14.66 -0.64
CA ASN A 129 16.11 -16.03 -0.48
C ASN A 129 14.64 -16.14 0.00
N ASN A 130 14.09 -15.08 0.60
CA ASN A 130 12.66 -15.05 0.96
C ASN A 130 11.75 -14.83 -0.26
N PHE A 131 12.33 -14.46 -1.42
CA PHE A 131 11.61 -14.16 -2.66
C PHE A 131 11.98 -15.11 -3.80
N LYS A 132 12.73 -16.18 -3.53
CA LYS A 132 13.00 -17.24 -4.48
C LYS A 132 11.84 -18.21 -4.56
N ASN A 133 11.41 -18.48 -5.79
CA ASN A 133 10.48 -19.56 -6.09
C ASN A 133 11.20 -20.92 -5.97
N GLU A 134 10.45 -22.03 -6.02
CA GLU A 134 11.01 -23.38 -5.98
C GLU A 134 12.02 -23.69 -7.10
N ASP A 135 11.85 -23.06 -8.25
CA ASP A 135 12.74 -23.19 -9.41
C ASP A 135 13.94 -22.23 -9.35
N ASP A 136 14.25 -21.66 -8.19
CA ASP A 136 15.26 -20.63 -7.94
C ASP A 136 15.04 -19.31 -8.70
N SER A 137 13.94 -19.14 -9.42
CA SER A 137 13.61 -17.88 -10.08
C SER A 137 13.25 -16.80 -9.05
N VAL A 138 13.52 -15.54 -9.38
CA VAL A 138 13.19 -14.38 -8.58
C VAL A 138 12.41 -13.39 -9.44
N ASN A 139 11.17 -13.14 -9.11
CA ASN A 139 10.33 -12.20 -9.85
C ASN A 139 10.27 -10.82 -9.21
N TRP A 140 10.39 -10.74 -7.88
CA TRP A 140 10.37 -9.51 -7.11
C TRP A 140 11.71 -9.29 -6.42
N LEU A 141 12.32 -8.14 -6.67
CA LEU A 141 13.53 -7.70 -5.97
C LEU A 141 13.11 -6.86 -4.75
N PRO A 142 13.39 -7.30 -3.53
CA PRO A 142 13.20 -6.48 -2.34
C PRO A 142 14.34 -5.44 -2.29
N VAL A 143 14.01 -4.15 -2.20
CA VAL A 143 14.99 -3.06 -2.30
C VAL A 143 15.34 -2.52 -0.92
N CYS A 144 14.32 -2.15 -0.16
CA CYS A 144 14.47 -1.64 1.21
C CYS A 144 13.29 -2.08 2.07
N ALA A 145 13.49 -1.99 3.38
CA ALA A 145 12.54 -2.46 4.39
C ALA A 145 12.19 -1.37 5.38
N ASP A 146 10.96 -1.40 5.82
CA ASP A 146 10.49 -0.82 7.07
C ASP A 146 10.83 -1.77 8.23
N SER A 147 11.16 -1.23 9.40
CA SER A 147 11.50 -2.01 10.59
C SER A 147 10.51 -1.73 11.71
N HIS A 148 9.99 -2.81 12.31
CA HIS A 148 9.06 -2.73 13.44
C HIS A 148 9.71 -3.33 14.68
N GLY A 149 9.50 -2.65 15.80
CA GLY A 149 10.03 -2.98 17.11
C GLY A 149 9.36 -2.15 18.20
N LEU A 150 10.05 -1.89 19.29
CA LEU A 150 9.54 -1.08 20.38
C LEU A 150 9.96 0.38 20.21
N LEU A 151 9.01 1.28 20.11
CA LEU A 151 9.23 2.70 20.34
C LEU A 151 9.20 2.95 21.84
N VAL A 152 10.16 3.71 22.34
CA VAL A 152 10.39 3.92 23.78
C VAL A 152 10.52 5.41 24.06
N ASN A 153 9.73 5.92 25.00
CA ASN A 153 9.78 7.29 25.48
C ASN A 153 10.84 7.45 26.58
N ARG A 154 12.06 7.86 26.21
CA ARG A 154 13.19 8.01 27.15
C ARG A 154 12.92 9.05 28.22
N ASP A 155 12.17 10.12 27.92
CA ASP A 155 11.81 11.13 28.92
C ASP A 155 11.06 10.52 30.09
N LEU A 156 10.14 9.58 29.84
CA LEU A 156 9.42 8.86 30.90
C LEU A 156 10.37 7.94 31.72
N PHE A 157 11.26 7.22 31.04
CA PHE A 157 12.24 6.37 31.71
C PHE A 157 13.15 7.17 32.61
N GLU A 158 13.64 8.34 32.17
CA GLU A 158 14.45 9.25 32.99
C GLU A 158 13.62 9.84 34.13
N GLN A 159 12.42 10.35 33.83
CA GLN A 159 11.53 10.95 34.83
C GLN A 159 11.20 10.01 36.01
N TYR A 160 10.97 8.74 35.73
CA TYR A 160 10.62 7.75 36.76
C TYR A 160 11.81 6.95 37.27
N GLY A 161 13.02 7.19 36.76
CA GLY A 161 14.25 6.49 37.16
C GLY A 161 14.23 5.00 36.81
N ILE A 162 13.52 4.61 35.76
CA ILE A 162 13.42 3.24 35.27
C ILE A 162 14.50 3.04 34.20
N PRO A 163 15.34 1.99 34.27
CA PRO A 163 16.34 1.73 33.24
C PRO A 163 15.67 1.25 31.92
N LEU A 164 16.26 1.63 30.79
CA LEU A 164 15.83 1.11 29.49
C LEU A 164 15.96 -0.41 29.44
N PRO A 165 14.98 -1.13 28.83
CA PRO A 165 15.03 -2.58 28.73
C PRO A 165 16.15 -3.04 27.79
N THR A 166 16.86 -4.10 28.20
CA THR A 166 17.91 -4.74 27.41
C THR A 166 17.62 -6.21 27.12
N ASP A 167 16.60 -6.75 27.78
CA ASP A 167 16.09 -8.11 27.64
C ASP A 167 14.62 -8.20 28.08
N TYR A 168 14.02 -9.36 27.93
CA TYR A 168 12.61 -9.57 28.29
C TYR A 168 12.31 -9.30 29.77
N ALA A 169 13.19 -9.74 30.68
CA ALA A 169 12.97 -9.58 32.11
C ALA A 169 12.94 -8.09 32.50
N SER A 170 13.87 -7.29 31.96
CA SER A 170 13.91 -5.83 32.19
C SER A 170 12.77 -5.11 31.48
N PHE A 171 12.31 -5.59 30.33
CA PHE A 171 11.12 -5.08 29.64
C PHE A 171 9.86 -5.28 30.50
N VAL A 172 9.63 -6.48 30.99
CA VAL A 172 8.50 -6.78 31.91
C VAL A 172 8.58 -5.99 33.21
N ALA A 173 9.78 -5.84 33.77
CA ALA A 173 9.99 -5.03 34.97
C ALA A 173 9.66 -3.55 34.72
N ALA A 174 10.04 -3.01 33.57
CA ALA A 174 9.69 -1.65 33.17
C ALA A 174 8.16 -1.48 33.00
N CYS A 175 7.48 -2.41 32.32
CA CYS A 175 6.03 -2.39 32.21
C CYS A 175 5.36 -2.31 33.60
N LYS A 176 5.72 -3.17 34.52
CA LYS A 176 5.17 -3.19 35.89
C LYS A 176 5.45 -1.89 36.65
N SER A 177 6.68 -1.36 36.55
CA SER A 177 7.05 -0.11 37.23
C SER A 177 6.24 1.09 36.71
N PHE A 178 5.97 1.16 35.42
CA PHE A 178 5.12 2.21 34.85
C PHE A 178 3.65 2.04 35.25
N GLU A 179 3.12 0.83 35.26
CA GLU A 179 1.74 0.56 35.74
C GLU A 179 1.59 0.97 37.23
N GLU A 180 2.57 0.70 38.09
CA GLU A 180 2.59 1.16 39.50
C GLU A 180 2.62 2.69 39.60
N ALA A 181 3.21 3.37 38.62
CA ALA A 181 3.24 4.83 38.53
C ALA A 181 1.99 5.43 37.86
N GLY A 182 1.06 4.60 37.41
CA GLY A 182 -0.16 5.04 36.73
C GLY A 182 0.03 5.42 35.24
N ILE A 183 1.13 4.96 34.65
CA ILE A 183 1.45 5.10 33.23
C ILE A 183 1.31 3.72 32.57
N ARG A 184 0.69 3.66 31.40
CA ARG A 184 0.65 2.42 30.60
C ARG A 184 2.07 2.01 30.20
N GLY A 185 2.53 0.82 30.64
CA GLY A 185 3.90 0.37 30.36
C GLY A 185 4.09 0.00 28.89
N TYR A 186 3.16 -0.79 28.35
CA TYR A 186 3.20 -1.29 26.98
C TYR A 186 1.78 -1.49 26.42
N THR A 187 1.60 -1.15 25.13
CA THR A 187 0.50 -1.59 24.29
C THR A 187 0.90 -1.48 22.80
N ALA A 188 -0.04 -1.67 21.89
CA ALA A 188 0.09 -1.38 20.47
C ALA A 188 -1.32 -1.16 19.85
N ASP A 189 -1.37 -0.87 18.58
CA ASP A 189 -2.61 -0.67 17.82
C ASP A 189 -3.25 -2.02 17.42
N TYR A 190 -3.64 -2.82 18.44
CA TYR A 190 -4.18 -4.17 18.27
C TYR A 190 -5.55 -4.25 17.59
N LEU A 191 -6.15 -3.12 17.26
CA LEU A 191 -7.31 -3.07 16.37
C LEU A 191 -6.97 -3.64 14.97
N TYR A 192 -5.68 -3.61 14.58
CA TYR A 192 -5.23 -4.00 13.24
C TYR A 192 -4.65 -5.41 13.19
N ASP A 193 -4.93 -6.07 12.08
CA ASP A 193 -4.48 -7.43 11.78
C ASP A 193 -2.95 -7.53 11.67
N TYR A 194 -2.29 -6.51 11.12
CA TYR A 194 -0.84 -6.49 11.00
C TYR A 194 -0.14 -6.47 12.37
N THR A 195 -0.66 -5.77 13.36
CA THR A 195 -0.07 -5.70 14.70
C THR A 195 -0.19 -7.04 15.42
N CYS A 196 -1.36 -7.69 15.35
CA CYS A 196 -1.55 -9.05 15.85
C CYS A 196 -0.57 -10.03 15.19
N THR A 197 -0.45 -9.96 13.87
CA THR A 197 0.44 -10.80 13.07
C THR A 197 1.90 -10.59 13.41
N GLU A 198 2.34 -9.34 13.53
CA GLU A 198 3.74 -9.00 13.79
C GLU A 198 4.16 -9.32 15.22
N THR A 199 3.28 -9.11 16.19
CA THR A 199 3.54 -9.50 17.57
C THR A 199 3.74 -11.02 17.68
N LEU A 200 2.80 -11.82 17.12
CA LEU A 200 2.91 -13.28 17.13
C LEU A 200 4.19 -13.74 16.41
N GLN A 201 4.48 -13.22 15.23
CA GLN A 201 5.67 -13.62 14.47
C GLN A 201 6.97 -13.10 15.09
N GLY A 202 6.97 -11.92 15.68
CA GLY A 202 8.14 -11.37 16.38
C GLY A 202 8.56 -12.23 17.57
N LEU A 203 7.59 -12.68 18.37
CA LEU A 203 7.82 -13.65 19.45
C LEU A 203 8.17 -15.05 18.96
N SER A 204 7.92 -15.34 17.68
CA SER A 204 8.18 -16.64 17.05
C SER A 204 9.41 -16.64 16.14
N ALA A 205 10.06 -15.49 15.95
CA ALA A 205 11.12 -15.33 14.94
C ALA A 205 12.30 -16.30 15.13
N SER A 206 12.68 -16.57 16.35
CA SER A 206 13.74 -17.54 16.67
C SER A 206 13.41 -18.94 16.16
N GLU A 207 12.19 -19.41 16.37
CA GLU A 207 11.75 -20.73 15.92
C GLU A 207 11.53 -20.77 14.40
N LEU A 208 10.93 -19.72 13.85
CA LEU A 208 10.63 -19.62 12.42
C LEU A 208 11.90 -19.47 11.55
N THR A 209 13.04 -19.14 12.14
CA THR A 209 14.34 -19.08 11.47
C THR A 209 15.18 -20.34 11.62
N THR A 210 14.74 -21.33 12.41
CA THR A 210 15.36 -22.66 12.49
C THR A 210 15.22 -23.41 11.16
N ILE A 211 15.90 -24.56 11.03
CA ILE A 211 15.78 -25.41 9.83
C ILE A 211 14.32 -25.83 9.61
N ASP A 212 13.63 -26.25 10.66
CA ASP A 212 12.25 -26.75 10.55
C ASP A 212 11.28 -25.59 10.37
N GLY A 213 11.48 -24.45 11.03
CA GLY A 213 10.72 -23.23 10.78
C GLY A 213 10.85 -22.74 9.34
N ARG A 214 12.05 -22.79 8.74
CA ARG A 214 12.25 -22.44 7.32
C ARG A 214 11.57 -23.41 6.39
N LYS A 215 11.62 -24.72 6.66
CA LYS A 215 10.90 -25.73 5.86
C LYS A 215 9.40 -25.44 5.87
N TRP A 216 8.85 -25.18 7.06
CA TRP A 216 7.43 -24.84 7.17
C TRP A 216 7.09 -23.55 6.40
N ARG A 217 7.88 -22.48 6.55
CA ARG A 217 7.69 -21.22 5.81
C ARG A 217 7.76 -21.42 4.30
N THR A 218 8.71 -22.23 3.82
CA THR A 218 8.83 -22.56 2.40
C THR A 218 7.60 -23.30 1.90
N ALA A 219 7.16 -24.33 2.63
CA ALA A 219 5.97 -25.09 2.27
C ALA A 219 4.69 -24.22 2.29
N TYR A 220 4.55 -23.34 3.29
CA TYR A 220 3.43 -22.40 3.38
C TYR A 220 3.43 -21.38 2.23
N SER A 221 4.60 -20.89 1.84
CA SER A 221 4.76 -19.88 0.77
C SER A 221 4.79 -20.45 -0.64
N ASP A 222 4.80 -21.78 -0.78
CA ASP A 222 4.90 -22.44 -2.08
C ASP A 222 3.60 -22.33 -2.88
N PRO A 223 3.61 -21.58 -3.99
CA PRO A 223 2.42 -21.41 -4.83
C PRO A 223 2.00 -22.68 -5.58
N ALA A 224 2.93 -23.63 -5.76
CA ALA A 224 2.63 -24.91 -6.40
C ALA A 224 1.97 -25.90 -5.45
N ASN A 225 1.91 -25.57 -4.16
CA ASN A 225 1.30 -26.40 -3.16
C ASN A 225 -0.23 -26.18 -3.13
N ASP A 226 -0.96 -26.96 -3.94
CA ASP A 226 -2.43 -26.95 -3.93
C ASP A 226 -3.01 -27.43 -2.58
N ALA A 227 -2.20 -28.10 -1.74
CA ALA A 227 -2.57 -28.51 -0.41
C ALA A 227 -2.31 -27.36 0.57
N ARG A 228 -3.34 -26.95 1.31
CA ARG A 228 -3.17 -25.97 2.38
C ARG A 228 -2.25 -26.51 3.46
N VAL A 229 -1.28 -25.68 3.83
CA VAL A 229 -0.28 -26.05 4.83
C VAL A 229 -0.74 -25.55 6.20
N GLY A 230 -1.02 -26.48 7.09
CA GLY A 230 -1.30 -26.18 8.49
C GLY A 230 -0.02 -25.80 9.27
N LEU A 231 -0.19 -25.52 10.54
CA LEU A 231 0.92 -25.27 11.46
C LEU A 231 1.74 -26.56 11.71
N ASP A 232 3.05 -26.39 11.81
CA ASP A 232 3.94 -27.50 12.17
C ASP A 232 3.92 -27.75 13.69
N ASP A 233 3.63 -29.00 14.09
CA ASP A 233 3.49 -29.39 15.50
C ASP A 233 4.80 -29.28 16.31
N THR A 234 5.95 -29.14 15.66
CA THR A 234 7.26 -29.00 16.31
C THR A 234 7.70 -27.54 16.46
N VAL A 235 7.13 -26.64 15.67
CA VAL A 235 7.51 -25.22 15.61
C VAL A 235 6.51 -24.33 16.34
N TRP A 236 5.22 -24.52 16.11
CA TRP A 236 4.22 -23.54 16.47
C TRP A 236 3.62 -23.63 17.89
N PRO A 237 3.49 -24.79 18.55
CA PRO A 237 2.87 -24.82 19.89
C PRO A 237 3.56 -23.91 20.88
N GLY A 238 4.90 -23.92 20.96
CA GLY A 238 5.67 -23.04 21.83
C GLY A 238 5.56 -21.55 21.50
N ASN A 239 5.18 -21.20 20.24
CA ASN A 239 4.98 -19.81 19.84
C ASN A 239 3.69 -19.24 20.46
N PHE A 240 2.64 -20.01 20.54
CA PHE A 240 1.40 -19.60 21.21
C PHE A 240 1.56 -19.55 22.73
N GLU A 241 2.35 -20.45 23.34
CA GLU A 241 2.70 -20.38 24.75
C GLU A 241 3.49 -19.09 25.08
N ARG A 242 4.42 -18.68 24.23
CA ARG A 242 5.13 -17.40 24.37
C ARG A 242 4.21 -16.19 24.22
N MET A 243 3.28 -16.25 23.29
CA MET A 243 2.29 -15.18 23.12
C MET A 243 1.38 -15.06 24.35
N GLU A 244 0.90 -16.17 24.91
CA GLU A 244 0.12 -16.18 26.14
C GLU A 244 0.89 -15.59 27.32
N GLN A 245 2.15 -15.99 27.50
CA GLN A 245 3.03 -15.42 28.53
C GLN A 245 3.26 -13.91 28.32
N PHE A 246 3.50 -13.48 27.07
CA PHE A 246 3.69 -12.06 26.75
C PHE A 246 2.46 -11.23 27.09
N ILE A 247 1.25 -11.70 26.75
CA ILE A 247 -0.01 -11.05 27.11
C ILE A 247 -0.14 -10.88 28.62
N GLN A 248 0.14 -11.95 29.39
CA GLN A 248 0.06 -11.94 30.85
C GLN A 248 1.08 -10.97 31.47
N ASP A 249 2.33 -10.99 31.00
CA ASP A 249 3.42 -10.20 31.55
C ASP A 249 3.32 -8.71 31.22
N THR A 250 2.73 -8.36 30.09
CA THR A 250 2.52 -6.97 29.66
C THR A 250 1.18 -6.38 30.10
N GLY A 251 0.27 -7.21 30.62
CA GLY A 251 -1.04 -6.80 31.06
C GLY A 251 -2.00 -6.39 29.91
N LEU A 252 -1.78 -6.91 28.71
CA LEU A 252 -2.71 -6.71 27.59
C LEU A 252 -4.10 -7.27 27.93
N SER A 253 -5.14 -6.60 27.47
CA SER A 253 -6.53 -6.89 27.80
C SER A 253 -7.46 -6.52 26.64
N ALA A 254 -8.74 -6.86 26.76
CA ALA A 254 -9.74 -6.52 25.76
C ALA A 254 -9.83 -5.00 25.43
N ALA A 255 -9.43 -4.13 26.36
CA ALA A 255 -9.41 -2.69 26.11
C ALA A 255 -8.33 -2.28 25.08
N ASP A 256 -7.23 -3.04 24.97
CA ASP A 256 -6.17 -2.76 24.01
C ASP A 256 -6.58 -3.12 22.57
N LEU A 257 -7.62 -3.94 22.39
CA LEU A 257 -8.14 -4.33 21.08
C LEU A 257 -8.93 -3.21 20.38
N GLU A 258 -9.29 -2.16 21.09
CA GLU A 258 -10.00 -1.00 20.54
C GLU A 258 -9.04 0.11 20.12
N LEU A 259 -7.74 -0.02 20.44
CA LEU A 259 -6.74 1.01 20.16
C LEU A 259 -6.30 0.94 18.70
N ASN A 260 -6.46 2.06 18.01
CA ASN A 260 -5.93 2.30 16.68
C ASN A 260 -4.57 3.03 16.75
N TYR A 261 -3.95 3.26 15.60
CA TYR A 261 -2.65 3.94 15.49
C TYR A 261 -2.67 5.34 16.11
N ASP A 262 -3.74 6.12 15.88
CA ASP A 262 -3.83 7.49 16.39
C ASP A 262 -3.98 7.50 17.91
N ASP A 263 -4.77 6.57 18.48
CA ASP A 263 -4.92 6.42 19.93
C ASP A 263 -3.57 6.12 20.60
N VAL A 264 -2.82 5.16 20.07
CA VAL A 264 -1.53 4.75 20.61
C VAL A 264 -0.49 5.86 20.51
N THR A 265 -0.42 6.53 19.35
CA THR A 265 0.52 7.64 19.15
C THR A 265 0.16 8.86 19.99
N GLU A 266 -1.13 9.15 20.19
CA GLU A 266 -1.58 10.20 21.10
C GLU A 266 -1.21 9.87 22.57
N MET A 267 -1.48 8.66 23.02
CA MET A 267 -1.07 8.21 24.37
C MET A 267 0.43 8.37 24.60
N PHE A 268 1.25 7.95 23.63
CA PHE A 268 2.69 8.06 23.70
C PHE A 268 3.15 9.53 23.70
N GLY A 269 2.62 10.33 22.81
CA GLY A 269 2.91 11.76 22.70
C GLY A 269 2.52 12.57 23.93
N ASN A 270 1.45 12.17 24.63
CA ASN A 270 0.97 12.80 25.86
C ASN A 270 1.65 12.24 27.13
N GLY A 271 2.62 11.33 27.02
CA GLY A 271 3.31 10.73 28.16
C GLY A 271 2.45 9.76 28.99
N GLN A 272 1.41 9.19 28.41
CA GLN A 272 0.50 8.22 29.04
C GLN A 272 0.91 6.77 28.74
N LEU A 273 1.82 6.56 27.78
CA LEU A 273 2.33 5.27 27.32
C LEU A 273 3.86 5.32 27.25
N ALA A 274 4.53 4.36 27.88
CA ALA A 274 5.99 4.34 27.92
C ALA A 274 6.62 3.66 26.69
N MET A 275 6.00 2.60 26.21
CA MET A 275 6.49 1.80 25.08
C MET A 275 5.32 1.30 24.24
N TYR A 276 5.51 1.27 22.92
CA TYR A 276 4.58 0.57 22.04
C TYR A 276 5.31 -0.12 20.88
N PHE A 277 4.69 -1.18 20.34
CA PHE A 277 5.19 -1.84 19.15
C PHE A 277 4.75 -1.08 17.90
N GLY A 278 5.71 -0.69 17.06
CA GLY A 278 5.42 0.07 15.85
C GLY A 278 6.64 0.26 14.94
N SER A 279 6.50 1.09 13.90
CA SER A 279 7.54 1.36 12.92
C SER A 279 8.62 2.30 13.46
N SER A 280 9.88 2.07 13.08
CA SER A 280 11.02 2.95 13.38
C SER A 280 10.81 4.39 12.91
N ALA A 281 10.04 4.59 11.84
CA ALA A 281 9.66 5.93 11.35
C ALA A 281 8.96 6.80 12.41
N GLY A 282 8.28 6.18 13.39
CA GLY A 282 7.64 6.87 14.50
C GLY A 282 8.63 7.60 15.40
N VAL A 283 9.88 7.14 15.52
CA VAL A 283 10.89 7.78 16.39
C VAL A 283 11.11 9.22 15.98
N LYS A 284 11.42 9.46 14.71
CA LYS A 284 11.63 10.83 14.22
C LYS A 284 10.39 11.70 14.37
N MET A 285 9.20 11.14 14.14
CA MET A 285 7.95 11.86 14.32
C MET A 285 7.81 12.42 15.75
N PHE A 286 8.18 11.66 16.78
CA PHE A 286 8.14 12.11 18.17
C PHE A 286 9.29 13.03 18.54
N GLN A 287 10.49 12.79 18.02
CA GLN A 287 11.63 13.71 18.20
C GLN A 287 11.34 15.10 17.64
N ASP A 288 10.67 15.20 16.49
CA ASP A 288 10.24 16.47 15.89
C ASP A 288 9.19 17.19 16.76
N GLN A 289 8.47 16.46 17.65
CA GLN A 289 7.57 17.01 18.66
C GLN A 289 8.27 17.35 19.99
N GLY A 290 9.57 17.10 20.09
CA GLY A 290 10.39 17.38 21.28
C GLY A 290 10.39 16.27 22.33
N ILE A 291 9.98 15.06 21.98
CA ILE A 291 10.02 13.87 22.84
C ILE A 291 11.31 13.11 22.56
N ASP A 292 12.09 12.80 23.59
CA ASP A 292 13.26 11.91 23.44
C ASP A 292 12.79 10.47 23.29
N ALA A 293 12.53 10.09 22.03
CA ALA A 293 12.13 8.74 21.66
C ALA A 293 13.30 7.95 21.07
N THR A 294 13.32 6.63 21.35
CA THR A 294 14.26 5.69 20.75
C THR A 294 13.55 4.42 20.27
N PHE A 295 14.31 3.55 19.61
CA PHE A 295 13.83 2.31 19.02
C PHE A 295 14.60 1.11 19.56
N LEU A 296 13.89 0.10 20.03
CA LEU A 296 14.46 -1.14 20.58
C LEU A 296 13.87 -2.36 19.85
N PRO A 297 14.55 -3.53 19.89
CA PRO A 297 13.96 -4.75 19.36
C PRO A 297 12.76 -5.19 20.19
N LEU A 298 11.88 -6.00 19.61
CA LEU A 298 10.89 -6.73 20.37
C LEU A 298 11.62 -7.81 21.19
N PHE A 299 11.37 -7.82 22.51
CA PHE A 299 11.91 -8.82 23.41
C PHE A 299 10.89 -9.94 23.63
N GLY A 300 11.34 -11.18 23.59
CA GLY A 300 10.50 -12.35 23.83
C GLY A 300 10.93 -13.15 25.05
N PRO A 301 10.01 -13.98 25.62
CA PRO A 301 10.22 -14.70 26.88
C PRO A 301 11.43 -15.63 26.92
N ASN A 302 11.86 -16.16 25.77
CA ASN A 302 13.00 -17.09 25.68
C ASN A 302 14.31 -16.40 25.25
N GLY A 303 14.40 -15.07 25.42
CA GLY A 303 15.57 -14.28 25.07
C GLY A 303 15.58 -13.81 23.61
N GLU A 304 14.46 -13.86 22.95
CA GLU A 304 14.29 -13.32 21.61
C GLU A 304 14.57 -11.81 21.60
N LYS A 305 15.31 -11.37 20.59
CA LYS A 305 15.59 -9.96 20.26
C LYS A 305 15.54 -9.81 18.76
N TRP A 306 14.40 -9.42 18.24
CA TRP A 306 14.18 -9.35 16.80
C TRP A 306 13.60 -8.02 16.39
N LEU A 307 14.01 -7.55 15.22
CA LEU A 307 13.28 -6.55 14.44
C LEU A 307 12.42 -7.28 13.41
N MET A 308 11.16 -6.95 13.40
CA MET A 308 10.31 -7.33 12.29
C MET A 308 10.62 -6.42 11.11
N THR A 309 10.82 -6.98 9.92
CA THR A 309 11.04 -6.19 8.72
C THR A 309 10.02 -6.56 7.66
N THR A 310 9.60 -5.56 6.92
CA THR A 310 8.71 -5.75 5.77
C THR A 310 9.27 -5.01 4.57
N PRO A 311 9.31 -5.62 3.37
CA PRO A 311 9.73 -4.88 2.21
C PRO A 311 8.84 -3.65 1.98
N TYR A 312 9.41 -2.47 2.15
CA TYR A 312 8.72 -1.20 1.85
C TYR A 312 8.67 -0.94 0.35
N PHE A 313 9.72 -1.36 -0.35
CA PHE A 313 9.83 -1.19 -1.79
C PHE A 313 10.32 -2.48 -2.43
N GLN A 314 9.49 -3.03 -3.30
CA GLN A 314 9.79 -4.19 -4.12
C GLN A 314 9.56 -3.82 -5.58
N VAL A 315 10.34 -4.40 -6.48
CA VAL A 315 10.23 -4.11 -7.91
C VAL A 315 10.25 -5.38 -8.74
N ALA A 316 9.43 -5.42 -9.77
CA ALA A 316 9.35 -6.50 -10.76
C ALA A 316 9.27 -5.94 -12.17
N LEU A 317 9.58 -6.77 -13.17
CA LEU A 317 9.50 -6.45 -14.59
C LEU A 317 8.48 -7.33 -15.29
N ASN A 318 7.71 -6.71 -16.19
CA ASN A 318 6.76 -7.43 -17.02
C ASN A 318 7.48 -8.42 -17.96
N ARG A 319 7.00 -9.67 -18.02
CA ARG A 319 7.55 -10.72 -18.87
C ARG A 319 7.51 -10.38 -20.36
N ASP A 320 6.54 -9.57 -20.81
CA ASP A 320 6.40 -9.18 -22.21
C ASP A 320 7.60 -8.39 -22.75
N LEU A 321 8.39 -7.78 -21.85
CA LEU A 321 9.68 -7.15 -22.22
C LEU A 321 10.65 -8.12 -22.91
N LYS A 322 10.51 -9.44 -22.67
CA LYS A 322 11.31 -10.47 -23.37
C LYS A 322 11.08 -10.50 -24.88
N GLN A 323 9.95 -9.96 -25.35
CA GLN A 323 9.57 -9.94 -26.77
C GLN A 323 10.15 -8.71 -27.52
N ASN A 324 10.71 -7.72 -26.80
CA ASN A 324 11.28 -6.52 -27.38
C ASN A 324 12.60 -6.14 -26.68
N ASP A 325 13.72 -6.49 -27.29
CA ASP A 325 15.05 -6.29 -26.72
C ASP A 325 15.38 -4.81 -26.48
N ALA A 326 14.96 -3.91 -27.36
CA ALA A 326 15.22 -2.48 -27.21
C ALA A 326 14.43 -1.90 -26.03
N ARG A 327 13.15 -2.25 -25.90
CA ARG A 327 12.30 -1.83 -24.79
C ARG A 327 12.82 -2.42 -23.47
N ARG A 328 13.20 -3.71 -23.47
CA ARG A 328 13.80 -4.36 -22.30
C ARG A 328 15.08 -3.65 -21.84
N ALA A 329 15.97 -3.30 -22.78
CA ALA A 329 17.20 -2.60 -22.45
C ALA A 329 16.94 -1.25 -21.79
N LYS A 330 15.95 -0.48 -22.28
CA LYS A 330 15.52 0.78 -21.65
C LYS A 330 14.90 0.53 -20.27
N ALA A 331 14.04 -0.48 -20.11
CA ALA A 331 13.45 -0.82 -18.82
C ALA A 331 14.53 -1.21 -17.80
N MET A 332 15.55 -1.96 -18.20
CA MET A 332 16.71 -2.28 -17.35
C MET A 332 17.52 -1.03 -16.97
N GLN A 333 17.67 -0.04 -17.86
CA GLN A 333 18.30 1.23 -17.50
C GLN A 333 17.49 1.99 -16.44
N VAL A 334 16.16 2.01 -16.59
CA VAL A 334 15.28 2.60 -15.58
C VAL A 334 15.39 1.85 -14.26
N LEU A 335 15.34 0.52 -14.28
CA LEU A 335 15.51 -0.31 -13.08
C LEU A 335 16.84 -0.03 -12.37
N ASN A 336 17.95 0.07 -13.10
CA ASN A 336 19.27 0.35 -12.52
C ASN A 336 19.30 1.69 -11.79
N VAL A 337 18.67 2.73 -12.37
CA VAL A 337 18.55 4.01 -11.69
C VAL A 337 17.64 3.90 -10.47
N MET A 338 16.52 3.21 -10.59
CA MET A 338 15.58 2.99 -9.47
C MET A 338 16.23 2.30 -8.27
N LEU A 339 17.20 1.43 -8.51
CA LEU A 339 17.92 0.67 -7.48
C LEU A 339 19.24 1.31 -7.04
N SER A 340 19.62 2.45 -7.61
CA SER A 340 20.84 3.15 -7.23
C SER A 340 20.77 3.68 -5.78
N GLN A 341 21.92 3.88 -5.17
CA GLN A 341 22.02 4.47 -3.83
C GLN A 341 21.29 5.80 -3.74
N ASP A 342 21.58 6.72 -4.67
CA ASP A 342 21.00 8.06 -4.65
C ASP A 342 19.47 8.03 -4.82
N ALA A 343 18.93 7.08 -5.60
CA ALA A 343 17.48 6.90 -5.75
C ALA A 343 16.86 6.36 -4.45
N GLN A 344 17.50 5.39 -3.80
CA GLN A 344 17.04 4.90 -2.51
C GLN A 344 17.08 5.99 -1.44
N GLU A 345 18.07 6.86 -1.45
CA GLU A 345 18.13 8.02 -0.55
C GLU A 345 16.94 8.97 -0.73
N GLN A 346 16.35 9.08 -1.93
CA GLN A 346 15.12 9.87 -2.12
C GLN A 346 13.91 9.23 -1.39
N ILE A 347 13.84 7.91 -1.29
CA ILE A 347 12.81 7.23 -0.51
C ILE A 347 13.04 7.49 0.98
N LEU A 348 14.30 7.46 1.43
CA LEU A 348 14.70 7.68 2.81
C LEU A 348 14.50 9.14 3.27
N ALA A 349 14.68 10.11 2.36
CA ALA A 349 14.53 11.54 2.65
C ALA A 349 13.11 11.94 3.11
N GLU A 350 12.15 11.03 3.01
CA GLU A 350 10.77 11.21 3.52
C GLU A 350 10.65 11.04 5.06
N GLY A 351 11.78 10.90 5.76
CA GLY A 351 11.80 10.76 7.22
C GLY A 351 11.48 9.34 7.70
N GLN A 352 11.60 8.36 6.82
CA GLN A 352 11.44 6.95 7.18
C GLN A 352 12.81 6.32 7.37
N ASP A 353 13.04 5.74 8.55
CA ASP A 353 14.24 4.97 8.85
C ASP A 353 14.17 3.58 8.19
N LEU A 354 14.35 3.55 6.86
CA LEU A 354 14.32 2.32 6.08
C LEU A 354 15.70 1.67 6.06
N LEU A 355 15.75 0.35 6.04
CA LEU A 355 16.95 -0.45 5.84
C LEU A 355 17.06 -0.88 4.38
N SER A 356 18.21 -0.63 3.72
CA SER A 356 18.45 -1.17 2.39
C SER A 356 18.80 -2.65 2.46
N TYR A 357 18.25 -3.43 1.53
CA TYR A 357 18.63 -4.81 1.31
C TYR A 357 19.79 -4.97 0.31
N SER A 358 20.29 -3.86 -0.26
CA SER A 358 21.35 -3.84 -1.26
C SER A 358 22.72 -3.74 -0.63
N GLN A 359 23.66 -4.59 -1.11
CA GLN A 359 25.08 -4.51 -0.75
C GLN A 359 25.79 -3.29 -1.35
N ASN A 360 25.19 -2.66 -2.36
CA ASN A 360 25.75 -1.52 -3.07
C ASN A 360 25.30 -0.18 -2.51
N VAL A 361 24.47 -0.20 -1.48
CA VAL A 361 23.99 0.99 -0.78
C VAL A 361 24.73 1.09 0.54
N ASP A 362 25.56 2.14 0.69
CA ASP A 362 26.23 2.46 1.96
C ASP A 362 25.21 3.07 2.92
N TYR A 363 24.42 2.20 3.53
CA TYR A 363 23.36 2.57 4.44
C TYR A 363 23.94 2.76 5.85
N ARG A 364 23.97 3.98 6.30
CA ARG A 364 24.26 4.26 7.71
C ARG A 364 22.95 4.23 8.47
N LEU A 365 22.94 3.39 9.52
CA LEU A 365 21.87 3.48 10.51
C LEU A 365 21.79 4.92 11.00
N SER A 366 20.58 5.48 10.98
CA SER A 366 20.34 6.79 11.59
C SER A 366 20.64 6.76 13.08
N ASP A 367 20.81 7.91 13.68
CA ASP A 367 21.00 8.01 15.15
C ASP A 367 19.80 7.37 15.91
N THR A 368 18.61 7.39 15.30
CA THR A 368 17.39 6.79 15.86
C THR A 368 17.46 5.26 15.94
N MET A 369 18.28 4.62 15.10
CA MET A 369 18.47 3.17 15.03
C MET A 369 19.73 2.69 15.77
N GLU A 370 20.44 3.58 16.48
CA GLU A 370 21.71 3.23 17.14
C GLU A 370 21.54 2.12 18.20
N ASP A 371 20.46 2.15 18.96
CA ASP A 371 20.19 1.17 20.01
C ASP A 371 19.85 -0.23 19.48
N VAL A 372 19.55 -0.37 18.19
CA VAL A 372 19.33 -1.66 17.52
C VAL A 372 20.47 -2.07 16.59
N ARG A 373 21.58 -1.32 16.56
CA ARG A 373 22.73 -1.60 15.71
C ARG A 373 23.21 -3.06 15.82
N SER A 374 23.37 -3.58 17.03
CA SER A 374 23.81 -4.96 17.22
C SER A 374 22.83 -5.97 16.66
N VAL A 375 21.53 -5.72 16.76
CA VAL A 375 20.47 -6.59 16.22
C VAL A 375 20.55 -6.65 14.70
N VAL A 376 20.80 -5.50 14.07
CA VAL A 376 20.97 -5.39 12.60
C VAL A 376 22.29 -6.07 12.16
N GLU A 377 23.40 -5.80 12.85
CA GLU A 377 24.72 -6.39 12.54
C GLU A 377 24.74 -7.91 12.74
N GLU A 378 24.02 -8.42 13.73
CA GLU A 378 23.84 -9.85 13.99
C GLU A 378 22.80 -10.50 13.05
N ASN A 379 22.15 -9.69 12.20
CA ASN A 379 21.11 -10.11 11.26
C ASN A 379 19.88 -10.76 11.96
N HIS A 380 19.52 -10.26 13.13
CA HIS A 380 18.28 -10.64 13.82
C HIS A 380 17.09 -9.83 13.30
N MET A 381 16.98 -9.78 11.99
CA MET A 381 15.87 -9.16 11.26
C MET A 381 15.03 -10.25 10.61
N TYR A 382 13.75 -10.25 10.89
CA TYR A 382 12.80 -11.25 10.42
C TYR A 382 11.84 -10.64 9.41
N ILE A 383 11.84 -11.15 8.18
CA ILE A 383 10.82 -10.77 7.18
C ILE A 383 9.55 -11.54 7.48
N ARG A 384 8.50 -10.82 7.83
CA ARG A 384 7.23 -11.41 8.20
C ARG A 384 6.55 -12.11 7.03
N ILE A 385 5.72 -13.09 7.35
CA ILE A 385 4.70 -13.61 6.44
C ILE A 385 3.59 -12.56 6.36
N ALA A 386 3.20 -12.17 5.17
CA ALA A 386 2.27 -11.07 4.92
C ALA A 386 1.12 -11.49 3.98
N SER A 387 0.60 -12.71 4.12
CA SER A 387 -0.59 -13.13 3.37
C SER A 387 -1.87 -12.65 4.04
N ASN A 388 -2.88 -12.31 3.24
CA ASN A 388 -4.18 -11.87 3.74
C ASN A 388 -4.82 -12.91 4.68
N ASP A 389 -4.72 -14.19 4.33
CA ASP A 389 -5.22 -15.28 5.17
C ASP A 389 -4.53 -15.28 6.55
N PHE A 390 -3.19 -15.14 6.56
CA PHE A 390 -2.42 -15.13 7.80
C PHE A 390 -2.77 -13.93 8.67
N PHE A 391 -2.98 -12.75 8.07
CA PHE A 391 -3.40 -11.56 8.78
C PHE A 391 -4.76 -11.73 9.44
N ALA A 392 -5.77 -12.15 8.67
CA ALA A 392 -7.13 -12.33 9.18
C ALA A 392 -7.19 -13.36 10.30
N ILE A 393 -6.49 -14.50 10.15
CA ILE A 393 -6.43 -15.55 11.18
C ILE A 393 -5.67 -15.05 12.42
N SER A 394 -4.56 -14.31 12.23
CA SER A 394 -3.80 -13.73 13.34
C SER A 394 -4.66 -12.77 14.14
N GLN A 395 -5.40 -11.88 13.47
CA GLN A 395 -6.27 -10.94 14.15
C GLN A 395 -7.34 -11.68 14.97
N ASP A 396 -8.05 -12.63 14.37
CA ASP A 396 -9.09 -13.38 15.07
C ASP A 396 -8.55 -14.13 16.30
N VAL A 397 -7.45 -14.84 16.13
CA VAL A 397 -6.90 -15.70 17.19
C VAL A 397 -6.19 -14.91 18.28
N VAL A 398 -5.32 -13.96 17.90
CA VAL A 398 -4.55 -13.15 18.87
C VAL A 398 -5.48 -12.24 19.67
N SER A 399 -6.51 -11.65 19.02
CA SER A 399 -7.51 -10.87 19.75
C SER A 399 -8.24 -11.69 20.80
N LYS A 400 -8.60 -12.94 20.51
CA LYS A 400 -9.23 -13.84 21.48
C LYS A 400 -8.28 -14.24 22.61
N MET A 401 -6.98 -14.38 22.32
CA MET A 401 -5.97 -14.58 23.39
C MET A 401 -5.88 -13.35 24.31
N ILE A 402 -5.81 -12.15 23.73
CA ILE A 402 -5.76 -10.88 24.48
C ILE A 402 -7.05 -10.68 25.30
N ALA A 403 -8.21 -11.04 24.75
CA ALA A 403 -9.49 -11.00 25.46
C ALA A 403 -9.61 -12.10 26.56
N GLY A 404 -8.68 -13.04 26.64
CA GLY A 404 -8.72 -14.17 27.59
C GLY A 404 -9.73 -15.25 27.22
N GLU A 405 -10.18 -15.29 25.95
CA GLU A 405 -11.12 -16.31 25.44
C GLU A 405 -10.41 -17.58 25.01
N TYR A 406 -9.16 -17.48 24.56
CA TYR A 406 -8.31 -18.60 24.14
C TYR A 406 -7.05 -18.69 25.01
N ASP A 407 -6.75 -19.89 25.47
CA ASP A 407 -5.41 -20.28 25.92
C ASP A 407 -4.52 -20.64 24.71
N ALA A 408 -3.23 -20.89 24.96
CA ALA A 408 -2.26 -21.21 23.91
C ALA A 408 -2.68 -22.43 23.04
N ALA A 409 -3.26 -23.47 23.66
CA ALA A 409 -3.65 -24.68 22.96
C ALA A 409 -4.90 -24.46 22.08
N GLN A 410 -5.86 -23.69 22.58
CA GLN A 410 -7.06 -23.30 21.83
C GLN A 410 -6.66 -22.39 20.66
N ALA A 411 -5.78 -21.43 20.90
CA ALA A 411 -5.25 -20.53 19.86
C ALA A 411 -4.52 -21.30 18.76
N TYR A 412 -3.61 -22.22 19.12
CA TYR A 412 -2.95 -23.09 18.15
C TYR A 412 -3.97 -23.87 17.28
N SER A 413 -4.95 -24.48 17.93
CA SER A 413 -5.96 -25.28 17.24
C SER A 413 -6.81 -24.44 16.29
N ALA A 414 -7.24 -23.26 16.73
CA ALA A 414 -8.04 -22.32 15.93
C ALA A 414 -7.25 -21.77 14.74
N PHE A 415 -6.00 -21.37 14.98
CA PHE A 415 -5.12 -20.86 13.92
C PHE A 415 -4.85 -21.92 12.85
N ASN A 416 -4.51 -23.16 13.29
CA ASN A 416 -4.30 -24.28 12.39
C ASN A 416 -5.55 -24.60 11.54
N ALA A 417 -6.73 -24.59 12.16
CA ALA A 417 -7.99 -24.76 11.45
C ALA A 417 -8.24 -23.66 10.42
N GLY A 418 -7.92 -22.41 10.77
CA GLY A 418 -8.01 -21.26 9.88
C GLY A 418 -7.13 -21.43 8.63
N LEU A 419 -5.85 -21.79 8.82
CA LEU A 419 -4.93 -22.02 7.69
C LEU A 419 -5.40 -23.16 6.77
N LEU A 420 -5.95 -24.21 7.34
CA LEU A 420 -6.43 -25.37 6.58
C LEU A 420 -7.77 -25.13 5.86
N SER A 421 -8.63 -24.24 6.41
CA SER A 421 -9.94 -23.97 5.81
C SER A 421 -9.85 -23.01 4.63
N GLY A 422 -9.01 -22.00 4.72
CA GLY A 422 -8.82 -20.93 3.76
C GLY A 422 -10.04 -20.07 3.44
N GLU A 423 -9.84 -18.89 2.93
CA GLU A 423 -10.93 -18.15 2.30
C GLU A 423 -11.33 -18.81 0.98
N ALA A 424 -12.64 -18.84 0.71
CA ALA A 424 -13.11 -19.19 -0.62
C ALA A 424 -12.53 -18.15 -1.61
N PRO A 425 -12.00 -18.59 -2.76
CA PRO A 425 -11.54 -17.62 -3.77
C PRO A 425 -12.71 -16.68 -4.12
N ASP A 426 -12.41 -15.41 -4.35
CA ASP A 426 -13.38 -14.45 -4.90
C ASP A 426 -14.03 -15.07 -6.14
N THR A 427 -15.32 -15.41 -6.02
CA THR A 427 -16.02 -16.19 -7.05
C THR A 427 -16.25 -15.41 -8.34
N GLY A 428 -15.75 -14.19 -8.41
CA GLY A 428 -15.62 -13.45 -9.66
C GLY A 428 -16.94 -12.94 -10.24
N ASP A 429 -18.00 -12.81 -9.46
CA ASP A 429 -19.22 -12.16 -9.93
C ASP A 429 -18.92 -10.70 -10.30
N THR A 430 -19.31 -10.34 -11.52
CA THR A 430 -19.16 -8.96 -12.00
C THR A 430 -20.12 -8.05 -11.26
N VAL A 431 -19.58 -7.09 -10.50
CA VAL A 431 -20.37 -6.06 -9.79
C VAL A 431 -20.29 -4.70 -10.44
N LEU A 432 -19.32 -4.47 -11.31
CA LEU A 432 -19.10 -3.22 -12.02
C LEU A 432 -18.51 -3.50 -13.39
N SER A 433 -18.97 -2.78 -14.42
CA SER A 433 -18.39 -2.87 -15.77
C SER A 433 -18.00 -1.49 -16.28
N SER A 434 -16.81 -1.37 -16.84
CA SER A 434 -16.42 -0.19 -17.62
C SER A 434 -16.26 -0.54 -19.09
N LYS A 435 -16.97 0.18 -19.95
CA LYS A 435 -16.90 0.00 -21.41
C LYS A 435 -15.77 0.81 -22.05
N LYS A 436 -15.06 1.61 -21.25
CA LYS A 436 -13.94 2.46 -21.69
C LYS A 436 -12.82 2.40 -20.67
N ALA A 437 -11.60 2.54 -21.14
CA ALA A 437 -10.47 2.80 -20.28
C ALA A 437 -10.35 4.31 -20.02
N TYR A 438 -9.97 4.67 -18.79
CA TYR A 438 -9.66 6.03 -18.38
C TYR A 438 -8.32 6.03 -17.68
N SER A 439 -7.36 6.78 -18.24
CA SER A 439 -6.02 6.89 -17.69
C SER A 439 -5.99 7.68 -16.38
N ASN A 440 -5.11 7.29 -15.46
CA ASN A 440 -4.78 8.07 -14.27
C ASN A 440 -3.55 8.98 -14.47
N VAL A 441 -3.07 9.10 -15.69
CA VAL A 441 -2.01 10.04 -16.02
C VAL A 441 -2.55 11.46 -16.01
N PHE A 442 -1.80 12.36 -15.39
CA PHE A 442 -2.12 13.79 -15.38
C PHE A 442 -1.70 14.44 -16.70
N HIS A 443 -2.66 15.01 -17.40
CA HIS A 443 -2.38 15.80 -18.60
C HIS A 443 -1.70 17.12 -18.24
N GLU A 444 -1.11 17.77 -19.24
CA GLU A 444 -0.45 19.09 -19.08
C GLU A 444 -1.36 20.14 -18.42
N ASN A 445 -2.66 20.05 -18.66
CA ASN A 445 -3.67 20.91 -18.05
C ASN A 445 -4.09 20.49 -16.61
N GLY A 446 -3.44 19.50 -16.01
CA GLY A 446 -3.76 19.00 -14.66
C GLY A 446 -4.90 18.00 -14.57
N GLY A 447 -5.56 17.67 -15.70
CA GLY A 447 -6.68 16.73 -15.71
C GLY A 447 -6.22 15.27 -15.55
N ASN A 448 -7.03 14.48 -14.83
CA ASN A 448 -6.89 13.04 -14.68
C ASN A 448 -8.24 12.38 -14.93
N ALA A 449 -8.35 11.64 -16.02
CA ALA A 449 -9.64 11.10 -16.47
C ALA A 449 -10.20 10.04 -15.51
N SER A 450 -9.35 9.15 -14.97
CA SER A 450 -9.75 8.12 -14.03
C SER A 450 -10.31 8.74 -12.74
N PHE A 451 -9.58 9.69 -12.17
CA PHE A 451 -10.01 10.37 -10.93
C PHE A 451 -11.29 11.18 -11.13
N SER A 452 -11.46 11.80 -12.30
CA SER A 452 -12.69 12.49 -12.64
C SER A 452 -13.90 11.55 -12.73
N VAL A 453 -13.74 10.37 -13.34
CA VAL A 453 -14.76 9.32 -13.38
C VAL A 453 -15.15 8.89 -11.99
N MET A 454 -14.19 8.63 -11.12
CA MET A 454 -14.43 8.21 -9.74
C MET A 454 -15.11 9.31 -8.93
N ALA A 455 -14.62 10.55 -9.02
CA ALA A 455 -15.22 11.69 -8.33
C ALA A 455 -16.67 11.93 -8.78
N ASN A 456 -16.96 11.85 -10.08
CA ASN A 456 -18.31 11.99 -10.63
C ASN A 456 -19.24 10.87 -10.16
N THR A 457 -18.74 9.63 -10.15
CA THR A 457 -19.51 8.46 -9.70
C THR A 457 -19.88 8.59 -8.24
N LEU A 458 -18.92 8.89 -7.38
CA LEU A 458 -19.15 9.07 -5.95
C LEU A 458 -20.04 10.28 -5.65
N ARG A 459 -19.88 11.41 -6.37
CA ARG A 459 -20.79 12.55 -6.24
C ARG A 459 -22.25 12.12 -6.47
N GLY A 460 -22.48 11.28 -7.49
CA GLY A 460 -23.79 10.71 -7.76
C GLY A 460 -24.32 9.84 -6.62
N LEU A 461 -23.48 9.01 -6.01
CA LEU A 461 -23.84 8.15 -4.88
C LEU A 461 -24.16 8.98 -3.61
N TYR A 462 -23.40 10.04 -3.35
CA TYR A 462 -23.66 10.96 -2.25
C TYR A 462 -24.86 11.89 -2.50
N GLY A 463 -25.27 12.08 -3.76
CA GLY A 463 -26.38 12.96 -4.13
C GLY A 463 -26.10 14.43 -3.87
N THR A 464 -24.84 14.87 -3.93
CA THR A 464 -24.44 16.26 -3.68
C THR A 464 -24.19 17.05 -4.96
N ASP A 465 -24.23 18.39 -4.87
CA ASP A 465 -23.96 19.27 -6.01
C ASP A 465 -22.49 19.22 -6.42
N VAL A 466 -21.60 19.09 -5.45
CA VAL A 466 -20.15 19.14 -5.62
C VAL A 466 -19.51 18.03 -4.79
N LEU A 467 -18.45 17.43 -5.34
CA LEU A 467 -17.53 16.56 -4.61
C LEU A 467 -16.11 17.10 -4.77
N VAL A 468 -15.37 17.15 -3.68
CA VAL A 468 -13.93 17.45 -3.62
C VAL A 468 -13.25 16.28 -2.94
N ALA A 469 -12.29 15.65 -3.60
CA ALA A 469 -11.55 14.53 -3.05
C ALA A 469 -10.05 14.85 -3.03
N ALA A 470 -9.35 14.51 -1.94
CA ALA A 470 -7.90 14.56 -1.92
C ALA A 470 -7.32 13.69 -3.04
N ALA A 471 -6.16 14.05 -3.57
CA ALA A 471 -5.52 13.36 -4.69
C ALA A 471 -5.33 11.85 -4.43
N SER A 472 -5.01 11.49 -3.20
CA SER A 472 -4.80 10.10 -2.76
C SER A 472 -6.07 9.27 -2.58
N SER A 473 -7.26 9.83 -2.84
CA SER A 473 -8.53 9.14 -2.62
C SER A 473 -8.84 8.05 -3.64
N PHE A 474 -8.20 8.07 -4.79
CA PHE A 474 -8.45 7.14 -5.89
C PHE A 474 -7.15 6.50 -6.35
N THR A 475 -7.27 5.31 -6.93
CA THR A 475 -6.11 4.53 -7.33
C THR A 475 -6.21 4.03 -8.75
N GLY A 476 -5.09 4.10 -9.43
CA GLY A 476 -4.89 3.51 -10.73
C GLY A 476 -5.80 4.05 -11.84
N SER A 477 -5.68 3.43 -12.99
CA SER A 477 -6.53 3.69 -14.14
C SER A 477 -7.83 2.89 -14.04
N VAL A 478 -8.94 3.45 -14.51
CA VAL A 478 -10.15 2.68 -14.76
C VAL A 478 -9.97 1.93 -16.08
N LEU A 479 -9.96 0.61 -16.02
CA LEU A 479 -9.77 -0.23 -17.20
C LEU A 479 -11.10 -0.50 -17.91
N GLN A 480 -11.04 -0.79 -19.22
CA GLN A 480 -12.18 -1.35 -19.94
C GLN A 480 -12.31 -2.83 -19.57
N ALA A 481 -13.05 -3.14 -18.51
CA ALA A 481 -13.16 -4.47 -17.95
C ALA A 481 -14.43 -4.66 -17.13
N ASP A 482 -14.69 -5.89 -16.78
CA ASP A 482 -15.64 -6.30 -15.78
C ASP A 482 -14.89 -6.50 -14.45
N TYR A 483 -15.38 -5.87 -13.39
CA TYR A 483 -14.75 -5.85 -12.08
C TYR A 483 -15.48 -6.77 -11.10
N THR A 484 -14.73 -7.56 -10.37
CA THR A 484 -15.22 -8.24 -9.17
C THR A 484 -15.42 -7.25 -8.02
N GLN A 485 -16.07 -7.67 -6.94
CA GLN A 485 -16.26 -6.86 -5.73
C GLN A 485 -14.92 -6.34 -5.20
N THR A 486 -13.93 -7.22 -5.10
CA THR A 486 -12.60 -6.89 -4.56
C THR A 486 -11.85 -5.91 -5.46
N ALA A 487 -11.82 -6.18 -6.79
CA ALA A 487 -11.17 -5.29 -7.73
C ALA A 487 -11.82 -3.90 -7.80
N ALA A 488 -13.15 -3.83 -7.70
CA ALA A 488 -13.88 -2.55 -7.68
C ALA A 488 -13.66 -1.79 -6.35
N ARG A 489 -13.60 -2.51 -5.21
CA ARG A 489 -13.31 -1.92 -3.90
C ARG A 489 -11.91 -1.28 -3.86
N ALA A 490 -10.92 -1.91 -4.51
CA ALA A 490 -9.55 -1.42 -4.60
C ALA A 490 -9.41 -0.07 -5.35
N MET A 491 -10.45 0.40 -6.05
CA MET A 491 -10.44 1.72 -6.71
C MET A 491 -10.51 2.90 -5.74
N ILE A 492 -10.82 2.66 -4.47
CA ILE A 492 -10.87 3.66 -3.41
C ILE A 492 -9.71 3.47 -2.44
N MET A 493 -8.98 4.52 -2.15
CA MET A 493 -7.85 4.57 -1.21
C MET A 493 -7.82 5.93 -0.47
N PRO A 494 -7.12 6.02 0.66
CA PRO A 494 -6.59 4.97 1.52
C PRO A 494 -7.66 4.29 2.38
N ASN A 495 -7.27 3.31 3.18
CA ASN A 495 -8.05 2.91 4.34
C ASN A 495 -8.18 4.13 5.27
N GLY A 496 -9.33 4.29 5.92
CA GLY A 496 -9.57 5.49 6.75
C GLY A 496 -9.96 6.75 5.96
N LEU A 497 -10.31 6.62 4.68
CA LEU A 497 -10.85 7.76 3.93
C LEU A 497 -12.24 8.13 4.48
N LEU A 498 -12.36 9.38 4.94
CA LEU A 498 -13.58 9.95 5.51
C LEU A 498 -14.37 10.73 4.47
N SER A 499 -15.69 10.80 4.65
CA SER A 499 -16.55 11.67 3.90
C SER A 499 -17.17 12.74 4.81
N TYR A 500 -17.17 13.96 4.33
CA TYR A 500 -17.71 15.11 4.98
C TYR A 500 -18.75 15.76 4.08
N GLN A 501 -19.98 15.89 4.57
CA GLN A 501 -21.07 16.49 3.79
C GLN A 501 -21.60 17.75 4.49
N ARG A 502 -21.72 18.83 3.74
CA ARG A 502 -22.25 20.10 4.23
C ARG A 502 -22.91 20.90 3.12
N THR A 503 -23.91 21.72 3.51
CA THR A 503 -24.34 22.82 2.67
C THR A 503 -23.40 24.01 2.90
N MET A 504 -22.81 24.51 1.82
CA MET A 504 -21.83 25.61 1.82
C MET A 504 -22.28 26.72 0.91
N THR A 505 -21.88 27.95 1.24
CA THR A 505 -21.90 29.06 0.28
C THR A 505 -20.76 28.91 -0.74
N GLY A 506 -20.85 29.58 -1.88
CA GLY A 506 -19.79 29.60 -2.86
C GLY A 506 -18.49 30.19 -2.32
N ALA A 507 -18.57 31.14 -1.39
CA ALA A 507 -17.41 31.69 -0.69
C ALA A 507 -16.72 30.60 0.15
N GLU A 508 -17.47 29.88 1.00
CA GLU A 508 -16.96 28.79 1.83
C GLU A 508 -16.35 27.66 0.99
N LEU A 509 -16.98 27.31 -0.15
CA LEU A 509 -16.43 26.31 -1.06
C LEU A 509 -15.11 26.75 -1.69
N LYS A 510 -14.98 28.02 -2.08
CA LYS A 510 -13.71 28.57 -2.60
C LYS A 510 -12.61 28.53 -1.53
N ASP A 511 -12.92 28.85 -0.27
CA ASP A 511 -11.97 28.77 0.84
C ASP A 511 -11.54 27.31 1.10
N THR A 512 -12.49 26.37 1.06
CA THR A 512 -12.20 24.94 1.14
C THR A 512 -11.27 24.48 0.01
N LEU A 513 -11.60 24.84 -1.23
CA LEU A 513 -10.76 24.50 -2.39
C LEU A 513 -9.37 25.14 -2.31
N ARG A 514 -9.28 26.36 -1.79
CA ARG A 514 -8.01 27.04 -1.56
C ARG A 514 -7.14 26.26 -0.58
N ALA A 515 -7.71 25.80 0.52
CA ALA A 515 -7.00 24.97 1.49
C ALA A 515 -6.46 23.66 0.87
N PHE A 516 -7.23 23.00 -0.01
CA PHE A 516 -6.76 21.81 -0.73
C PHE A 516 -5.68 22.13 -1.77
N VAL A 517 -5.79 23.23 -2.51
CA VAL A 517 -4.90 23.59 -3.61
C VAL A 517 -3.59 24.19 -3.09
N GLU A 518 -3.70 25.17 -2.20
CA GLU A 518 -2.55 25.95 -1.70
C GLU A 518 -1.78 25.20 -0.60
N GLY A 519 -2.36 24.18 -0.02
CA GLY A 519 -1.69 23.24 0.89
C GLY A 519 -0.83 22.18 0.16
N CYS A 520 -0.87 22.14 -1.17
CA CYS A 520 0.00 21.25 -1.96
C CYS A 520 1.41 21.81 -2.01
N GLU A 521 2.37 21.12 -1.42
CA GLU A 521 3.80 21.53 -1.44
C GLU A 521 4.50 21.17 -2.75
N GLY A 522 5.54 21.95 -3.07
CA GLY A 522 6.54 21.60 -4.07
C GLY A 522 6.25 22.04 -5.49
N GLY A 523 6.57 23.17 -5.96
CA GLY A 523 6.63 23.74 -7.30
C GLY A 523 5.83 23.07 -8.45
N PHE A 524 5.62 23.76 -9.51
CA PHE A 524 4.87 23.25 -10.66
C PHE A 524 5.70 22.28 -11.51
N THR A 525 5.54 20.96 -11.26
CA THR A 525 6.13 19.91 -12.09
C THR A 525 5.05 18.92 -12.52
N PRO A 526 5.29 18.07 -13.56
CA PRO A 526 4.36 16.99 -13.90
C PRO A 526 4.02 16.10 -12.71
N PHE A 527 4.93 15.98 -11.77
CA PHE A 527 4.83 15.08 -10.63
C PHE A 527 4.00 15.64 -9.48
N ASN A 528 4.03 16.96 -9.23
CA ASN A 528 3.20 17.58 -8.19
C ASN A 528 1.73 17.67 -8.54
N ARG A 529 1.36 17.50 -9.82
CA ARG A 529 -0.05 17.47 -10.24
C ARG A 529 -0.84 16.39 -9.53
N GLY A 530 -0.17 15.29 -9.12
CA GLY A 530 -0.76 14.21 -8.35
C GLY A 530 -1.26 14.63 -6.98
N SER A 531 -0.78 15.75 -6.42
CA SER A 531 -1.23 16.27 -5.13
C SER A 531 -2.48 17.15 -5.21
N LEU A 532 -2.86 17.64 -6.40
CA LEU A 532 -4.05 18.46 -6.58
C LEU A 532 -5.34 17.66 -6.34
N PRO A 533 -6.37 18.26 -5.72
CA PRO A 533 -7.62 17.54 -5.44
C PRO A 533 -8.36 17.16 -6.71
N SER A 534 -9.12 16.08 -6.66
CA SER A 534 -10.10 15.73 -7.69
C SER A 534 -11.43 16.40 -7.38
N VAL A 535 -12.07 16.97 -8.39
CA VAL A 535 -13.35 17.69 -8.21
C VAL A 535 -14.43 17.15 -9.15
N SER A 536 -15.68 17.26 -8.75
CA SER A 536 -16.86 16.96 -9.55
C SER A 536 -17.97 17.96 -9.30
N GLY A 537 -18.74 18.30 -10.33
CA GLY A 537 -19.82 19.29 -10.28
C GLY A 537 -19.36 20.75 -10.41
N ILE A 538 -18.07 20.99 -10.44
CA ILE A 538 -17.42 22.28 -10.66
C ILE A 538 -16.19 22.09 -11.54
N ALA A 539 -15.68 23.17 -12.12
CA ALA A 539 -14.33 23.22 -12.71
C ALA A 539 -13.49 24.23 -11.94
N VAL A 540 -12.24 23.88 -11.71
CA VAL A 540 -11.29 24.64 -10.90
C VAL A 540 -10.11 25.06 -11.74
N GLN A 541 -9.72 26.32 -11.66
CA GLN A 541 -8.53 26.88 -12.30
C GLN A 541 -7.45 27.10 -11.26
N VAL A 542 -6.28 26.56 -11.52
CA VAL A 542 -5.11 26.62 -10.64
C VAL A 542 -3.93 27.18 -11.43
N LYS A 543 -3.16 28.03 -10.79
CA LYS A 543 -1.89 28.51 -11.30
C LYS A 543 -0.76 27.91 -10.49
N GLY A 544 0.20 27.30 -11.17
CA GLY A 544 1.43 26.83 -10.54
C GLY A 544 2.48 27.95 -10.53
N ASN A 545 3.05 28.22 -9.37
CA ASN A 545 4.20 29.09 -9.16
C ASN A 545 5.38 28.26 -8.66
N ASP A 546 6.62 28.79 -8.72
CA ASP A 546 7.79 28.13 -8.12
C ASP A 546 7.52 27.89 -6.60
N GLY A 547 7.29 26.62 -6.23
CA GLY A 547 7.09 26.19 -4.84
C GLY A 547 5.64 26.15 -4.34
N SER A 548 4.64 26.57 -5.12
CA SER A 548 3.23 26.58 -4.65
C SER A 548 2.20 26.55 -5.76
N TYR A 549 0.95 26.23 -5.39
CA TYR A 549 -0.22 26.36 -6.24
C TYR A 549 -1.12 27.49 -5.73
N GLU A 550 -1.81 28.17 -6.64
CA GLU A 550 -2.77 29.23 -6.35
C GLU A 550 -4.10 28.92 -7.02
N LEU A 551 -5.20 29.00 -6.24
CA LEU A 551 -6.56 28.89 -6.76
C LEU A 551 -6.94 30.21 -7.48
N THR A 552 -7.06 30.19 -8.81
CA THR A 552 -7.35 31.41 -9.60
C THR A 552 -8.80 31.51 -10.02
N GLY A 553 -9.56 30.38 -10.05
CA GLY A 553 -10.96 30.45 -10.44
C GLY A 553 -11.74 29.18 -10.14
N VAL A 554 -13.03 29.34 -9.90
CA VAL A 554 -14.00 28.24 -9.78
C VAL A 554 -15.21 28.55 -10.64
N THR A 555 -15.61 27.61 -11.47
CA THR A 555 -16.80 27.74 -12.33
C THR A 555 -17.75 26.57 -12.11
N ARG A 556 -19.05 26.83 -12.26
CA ARG A 556 -20.10 25.82 -12.30
C ARG A 556 -20.95 26.03 -13.54
N ASN A 557 -21.15 24.97 -14.33
CA ASN A 557 -21.90 25.05 -15.60
C ASN A 557 -21.38 26.17 -16.55
N GLY A 558 -20.04 26.34 -16.58
CA GLY A 558 -19.38 27.36 -17.42
C GLY A 558 -19.51 28.81 -16.93
N LYS A 559 -20.06 29.06 -15.74
CA LYS A 559 -20.17 30.39 -15.13
C LYS A 559 -19.33 30.46 -13.86
N ALA A 560 -18.77 31.63 -13.58
CA ALA A 560 -18.08 31.86 -12.31
C ALA A 560 -19.00 31.57 -11.13
N LEU A 561 -18.50 30.81 -10.15
CA LEU A 561 -19.22 30.52 -8.92
C LEU A 561 -19.32 31.81 -8.10
N ARG A 562 -20.56 32.19 -7.74
CA ARG A 562 -20.80 33.38 -6.93
C ARG A 562 -20.65 33.04 -5.45
N ASP A 563 -20.27 34.00 -4.65
CA ASP A 563 -20.05 33.83 -3.20
C ASP A 563 -21.35 33.47 -2.45
N ASP A 564 -22.50 33.92 -2.95
CA ASP A 564 -23.83 33.69 -2.38
C ASP A 564 -24.53 32.41 -2.94
N ASP A 565 -23.94 31.70 -3.89
CA ASP A 565 -24.49 30.41 -4.34
C ASP A 565 -24.47 29.41 -3.19
N THR A 566 -25.56 28.64 -3.02
CA THR A 566 -25.68 27.63 -1.97
C THR A 566 -25.61 26.25 -2.61
N LEU A 567 -24.70 25.40 -2.11
CA LEU A 567 -24.37 24.10 -2.67
C LEU A 567 -24.27 23.04 -1.59
N THR A 568 -24.73 21.83 -1.90
CA THR A 568 -24.40 20.66 -1.10
C THR A 568 -23.05 20.11 -1.57
N VAL A 569 -22.10 19.94 -0.63
CA VAL A 569 -20.72 19.56 -0.91
C VAL A 569 -20.35 18.32 -0.13
N THR A 570 -19.69 17.37 -0.79
CA THR A 570 -19.01 16.24 -0.16
C THR A 570 -17.51 16.43 -0.31
N CYS A 571 -16.77 16.40 0.80
CA CYS A 571 -15.31 16.34 0.81
C CYS A 571 -14.85 14.93 1.20
N LEU A 572 -13.88 14.38 0.48
CA LEU A 572 -13.24 13.08 0.77
C LEU A 572 -11.78 13.32 1.10
N ALA A 573 -11.38 12.96 2.30
CA ALA A 573 -9.99 13.09 2.75
C ALA A 573 -9.75 12.21 3.99
N THR A 574 -8.50 12.00 4.35
CA THR A 574 -8.14 11.40 5.64
C THR A 574 -8.41 12.38 6.79
N GLU A 575 -8.45 11.91 8.02
CA GLU A 575 -8.66 12.76 9.20
C GLU A 575 -7.63 13.91 9.26
N LYS A 576 -6.36 13.60 9.04
CA LYS A 576 -5.29 14.61 9.01
C LYS A 576 -5.53 15.72 7.96
N GLN A 577 -6.02 15.36 6.78
CA GLN A 577 -6.33 16.32 5.72
C GLN A 577 -7.63 17.10 6.02
N MET A 578 -8.56 16.48 6.75
CA MET A 578 -9.84 17.10 7.12
C MET A 578 -9.73 18.03 8.32
N THR A 579 -8.78 17.81 9.23
CA THR A 579 -8.64 18.59 10.47
C THR A 579 -8.62 20.10 10.25
N PRO A 580 -7.90 20.67 9.26
CA PRO A 580 -7.97 22.11 8.96
C PRO A 580 -9.34 22.58 8.48
N LEU A 581 -10.13 21.70 7.88
CA LEU A 581 -11.46 21.99 7.32
C LEU A 581 -12.56 21.88 8.38
N LEU A 582 -12.24 21.26 9.52
CA LEU A 582 -13.17 20.89 10.58
C LEU A 582 -13.26 21.87 11.73
N GLN A 583 -12.77 23.05 11.59
CA GLN A 583 -12.87 24.06 12.64
C GLN A 583 -14.32 24.35 13.07
N ASP A 584 -15.30 23.87 12.30
CA ASP A 584 -16.74 23.99 12.62
C ASP A 584 -17.29 22.62 13.10
N LYS A 585 -17.54 22.50 14.40
CA LYS A 585 -18.01 21.29 15.10
C LYS A 585 -19.42 20.80 14.70
N THR A 586 -20.08 21.46 13.75
CA THR A 586 -21.46 21.11 13.32
C THR A 586 -21.49 20.00 12.23
N CYS A 587 -20.36 19.45 11.89
CA CYS A 587 -20.21 18.54 10.76
C CYS A 587 -20.46 17.09 11.16
N ALA A 588 -21.37 16.41 10.45
CA ALA A 588 -21.58 14.98 10.62
C ALA A 588 -20.53 14.19 9.84
N PHE A 589 -19.65 13.51 10.56
CA PHE A 589 -18.73 12.54 10.00
C PHE A 589 -19.36 11.17 9.94
N GLY A 590 -19.09 10.44 8.85
CA GLY A 590 -19.03 9.00 8.97
C GLY A 590 -17.67 8.63 9.59
N ARG A 591 -17.63 8.33 10.87
CA ARG A 591 -16.46 7.70 11.48
C ARG A 591 -16.55 6.20 11.25
N GLY A 592 -15.58 5.67 10.56
CA GLY A 592 -15.29 4.26 10.37
C GLY A 592 -14.03 4.19 9.54
N GLU A 593 -13.18 3.21 9.76
CA GLU A 593 -11.90 3.07 9.06
C GLU A 593 -12.05 3.11 7.54
N ASP A 594 -13.21 2.74 7.02
CA ASP A 594 -13.50 2.65 5.60
C ASP A 594 -14.84 3.29 5.19
N ALA A 595 -15.26 4.39 5.80
CA ALA A 595 -16.59 4.97 5.55
C ALA A 595 -16.90 5.17 4.05
N VAL A 596 -15.92 5.60 3.26
CA VAL A 596 -16.08 5.76 1.80
C VAL A 596 -16.04 4.41 1.09
N LYS A 597 -15.14 3.51 1.49
CA LYS A 597 -15.07 2.13 0.95
C LYS A 597 -16.31 1.33 1.29
N ASP A 598 -16.90 1.51 2.46
CA ASP A 598 -18.12 0.83 2.87
C ASP A 598 -19.33 1.30 2.05
N LEU A 599 -19.48 2.61 1.85
CA LEU A 599 -20.50 3.15 0.94
C LEU A 599 -20.34 2.59 -0.47
N TRP A 600 -19.11 2.60 -0.97
CA TRP A 600 -18.77 2.09 -2.30
C TRP A 600 -19.06 0.59 -2.41
N SER A 601 -18.58 -0.22 -1.47
CA SER A 601 -18.81 -1.68 -1.43
C SER A 601 -20.29 -2.03 -1.36
N LYS A 602 -21.06 -1.30 -0.55
CA LYS A 602 -22.50 -1.49 -0.46
C LYS A 602 -23.20 -1.14 -1.79
N ALA A 603 -22.84 0.01 -2.38
CA ALA A 603 -23.43 0.41 -3.66
C ALA A 603 -23.13 -0.59 -4.79
N LEU A 604 -21.93 -1.17 -4.80
CA LEU A 604 -21.56 -2.25 -5.72
C LEU A 604 -22.40 -3.51 -5.50
N SER A 605 -22.57 -3.94 -4.25
CA SER A 605 -23.38 -5.12 -3.90
C SER A 605 -24.86 -4.95 -4.23
N ASP A 606 -25.37 -3.72 -4.10
CA ASP A 606 -26.76 -3.38 -4.45
C ASP A 606 -26.97 -3.32 -5.98
N GLY A 607 -25.91 -3.45 -6.78
CA GLY A 607 -25.98 -3.48 -8.26
C GLY A 607 -26.31 -2.13 -8.90
N GLY A 608 -26.18 -1.03 -8.16
CA GLY A 608 -26.58 0.32 -8.58
C GLY A 608 -25.47 1.20 -9.15
N VAL A 609 -24.23 0.73 -9.21
CA VAL A 609 -23.11 1.57 -9.63
C VAL A 609 -22.93 1.54 -11.15
N VAL A 610 -23.00 2.71 -11.75
CA VAL A 610 -22.60 2.96 -13.14
C VAL A 610 -21.53 4.05 -13.13
N LEU A 611 -20.37 3.76 -13.69
CA LEU A 611 -19.30 4.75 -13.80
C LEU A 611 -19.76 5.95 -14.65
N ALA A 612 -19.67 7.13 -14.05
CA ALA A 612 -20.02 8.37 -14.71
C ALA A 612 -18.93 8.77 -15.73
N ALA A 613 -19.31 9.48 -16.79
CA ALA A 613 -18.33 10.07 -17.69
C ALA A 613 -17.53 11.18 -16.98
N PRO A 614 -16.26 11.42 -17.36
CA PRO A 614 -15.50 12.54 -16.82
C PRO A 614 -16.11 13.87 -17.30
N GLU A 615 -16.52 14.73 -16.36
CA GLU A 615 -17.18 16.01 -16.67
C GLU A 615 -16.39 17.23 -16.24
N SER A 616 -15.51 17.08 -15.23
CA SER A 616 -14.83 18.19 -14.59
C SER A 616 -13.37 17.87 -14.37
N TYR A 617 -12.51 18.87 -14.56
CA TYR A 617 -11.08 18.76 -14.37
C TYR A 617 -10.57 19.97 -13.62
N ILE A 618 -9.45 19.81 -12.92
CA ILE A 618 -8.60 20.93 -12.57
C ILE A 618 -7.87 21.36 -13.85
N THR A 619 -7.93 22.64 -14.16
CA THR A 619 -7.17 23.23 -15.26
C THR A 619 -6.01 24.03 -14.68
N LEU A 620 -4.79 23.67 -15.08
CA LEU A 620 -3.59 24.42 -14.71
C LEU A 620 -3.32 25.49 -15.76
N GLU A 621 -3.22 26.74 -15.32
CA GLU A 621 -2.65 27.82 -16.14
C GLU A 621 -1.14 27.59 -16.23
N GLN A 622 -0.63 27.56 -17.46
CA GLN A 622 0.76 27.24 -17.73
C GLN A 622 1.73 28.28 -17.11
N ALA A 623 2.59 27.83 -16.21
CA ALA A 623 3.93 28.37 -16.13
C ALA A 623 4.79 27.57 -17.12
N ALA A 624 5.56 28.25 -17.95
CA ALA A 624 6.43 27.59 -18.92
C ALA A 624 7.37 26.62 -18.19
N TRP A 625 7.45 25.39 -18.70
CA TRP A 625 8.43 24.40 -18.30
C TRP A 625 9.84 24.99 -18.54
N LYS A 626 10.64 25.07 -17.52
CA LYS A 626 12.08 25.34 -17.65
C LYS A 626 12.85 24.04 -17.47
#